data_affb7cacb0b5a99bb644b6584a8c8955
#
_entry.id   affb7cacb0b5a99bb644b6584a8c8955
#
_cell.length_a   1.000
_cell.length_b   1.000
_cell.length_c   1.000
_cell.angle_alpha   90.00
_cell.angle_beta   90.00
_cell.angle_gamma   90.00
#
_symmetry.space_group_name_H-M   'P 1'
#
loop_
_entity.id
_entity.type
_entity.pdbx_description
1 polymer ?
#
loop_
_entity_poly.entity_id
_entity_poly.type
_entity_poly.pdbx_seq_one_letter_code
_entity_poly.pdbx_strand_id
1 'polypeptide(L)'
;GKTFGYVDCDDIHLLMIGAAGVGKTAHFLYPNLEYACASGVSFITTDTKGDLYRNYGGIAHDYYGYNISVIDLRNPLFSDGNNMLHMVNKYMDQYKQNRNDLSLKAKTEKYAKIIAKTIIFSDGESASSYGQNSFFYDSAEGLLTSIILIISEFCDDGERHIVSVFKLVQDLLKPSGIKGK
;
A
#
# COMPACT_ATOMS: atom_id res chain seq x y z
N GLY A 1 -14.03 -34.35 26.77
CA GLY A 1 -12.85 -33.59 27.23
C GLY A 1 -13.10 -32.10 26.99
N LYS A 2 -12.59 -31.23 27.81
CA LYS A 2 -12.62 -29.78 27.58
C LYS A 2 -11.45 -29.43 26.67
N THR A 3 -11.70 -28.74 25.57
CA THR A 3 -10.66 -28.19 24.69
C THR A 3 -10.32 -26.78 25.19
N PHE A 4 -9.07 -26.49 25.40
CA PHE A 4 -8.59 -25.17 25.78
C PHE A 4 -7.83 -24.57 24.61
N GLY A 5 -8.13 -23.32 24.25
CA GLY A 5 -7.36 -22.51 23.35
C GLY A 5 -6.43 -21.58 24.13
N TYR A 6 -5.17 -21.50 23.71
CA TYR A 6 -4.22 -20.51 24.23
C TYR A 6 -4.15 -19.36 23.22
N VAL A 7 -4.31 -18.14 23.71
CA VAL A 7 -4.24 -16.92 22.91
C VAL A 7 -3.17 -16.05 23.52
N ASP A 8 -2.25 -15.59 22.69
CA ASP A 8 -1.29 -14.57 23.04
C ASP A 8 -1.96 -13.20 22.87
N CYS A 9 -1.96 -12.39 23.91
CA CYS A 9 -2.55 -11.05 23.91
C CYS A 9 -1.50 -9.93 23.82
N ASP A 10 -0.21 -10.30 23.75
CA ASP A 10 0.87 -9.34 23.63
C ASP A 10 1.10 -8.93 22.17
N ASP A 11 1.65 -7.74 21.95
CA ASP A 11 2.04 -7.24 20.61
C ASP A 11 3.40 -7.84 20.22
N ILE A 12 3.38 -9.11 19.85
CA ILE A 12 4.58 -9.88 19.49
C ILE A 12 4.52 -10.43 18.07
N HIS A 13 5.70 -10.58 17.46
CA HIS A 13 5.84 -11.27 16.18
C HIS A 13 6.02 -12.76 16.40
N LEU A 14 5.30 -13.57 15.60
CA LEU A 14 5.39 -15.03 15.64
C LEU A 14 5.91 -15.56 14.31
N LEU A 15 6.95 -16.41 14.37
CA LEU A 15 7.48 -17.14 13.21
C LEU A 15 7.20 -18.63 13.35
N MET A 16 6.40 -19.18 12.42
CA MET A 16 6.13 -20.62 12.36
C MET A 16 6.95 -21.27 11.26
N ILE A 17 7.82 -22.20 11.65
CA ILE A 17 8.67 -22.97 10.74
C ILE A 17 8.19 -24.44 10.71
N GLY A 18 8.10 -25.00 9.52
CA GLY A 18 7.71 -26.39 9.32
C GLY A 18 7.82 -26.82 7.87
N ALA A 19 8.06 -28.09 7.62
CA ALA A 19 8.12 -28.67 6.28
C ALA A 19 6.79 -28.50 5.51
N ALA A 20 6.81 -28.71 4.21
CA ALA A 20 5.59 -28.77 3.41
C ALA A 20 4.69 -29.93 3.87
N GLY A 21 3.39 -29.72 3.90
CA GLY A 21 2.41 -30.77 4.25
C GLY A 21 2.19 -31.03 5.74
N VAL A 22 2.95 -30.41 6.66
CA VAL A 22 2.77 -30.60 8.12
C VAL A 22 1.51 -29.93 8.69
N GLY A 23 0.67 -29.31 7.87
CA GLY A 23 -0.59 -28.72 8.32
C GLY A 23 -0.50 -27.29 8.88
N LYS A 24 0.55 -26.53 8.58
CA LYS A 24 0.68 -25.12 9.03
C LYS A 24 -0.57 -24.29 8.74
N THR A 25 -1.09 -24.40 7.54
CA THR A 25 -2.30 -23.66 7.14
C THR A 25 -3.53 -24.13 7.91
N ALA A 26 -3.75 -25.45 7.98
CA ALA A 26 -4.94 -26.02 8.60
C ALA A 26 -4.97 -25.88 10.13
N HIS A 27 -3.82 -26.09 10.78
CA HIS A 27 -3.78 -26.14 12.25
C HIS A 27 -3.36 -24.82 12.92
N PHE A 28 -2.82 -23.88 12.13
CA PHE A 28 -2.41 -22.59 12.67
C PHE A 28 -3.10 -21.42 11.98
N LEU A 29 -2.99 -21.32 10.65
CA LEU A 29 -3.44 -20.12 9.95
C LEU A 29 -4.97 -19.97 9.98
N TYR A 30 -5.73 -21.04 9.65
CA TYR A 30 -7.19 -20.96 9.70
C TYR A 30 -7.75 -20.69 11.10
N PRO A 31 -7.28 -21.35 12.19
CA PRO A 31 -7.72 -21.00 13.54
C PRO A 31 -7.42 -19.55 13.93
N ASN A 32 -6.28 -18.99 13.48
CA ASN A 32 -5.96 -17.59 13.75
C ASN A 32 -6.82 -16.61 12.94
N LEU A 33 -7.16 -16.95 11.69
CA LEU A 33 -8.13 -16.17 10.90
C LEU A 33 -9.52 -16.19 11.55
N GLU A 34 -9.96 -17.35 12.00
CA GLU A 34 -11.23 -17.50 12.74
C GLU A 34 -11.23 -16.64 14.00
N TYR A 35 -10.16 -16.70 14.79
CA TYR A 35 -10.01 -15.89 15.99
C TYR A 35 -10.00 -14.39 15.67
N ALA A 36 -9.28 -13.94 14.65
CA ALA A 36 -9.25 -12.55 14.23
C ALA A 36 -10.65 -12.06 13.82
N CYS A 37 -11.36 -12.86 13.02
CA CYS A 37 -12.73 -12.54 12.62
C CYS A 37 -13.69 -12.50 13.79
N ALA A 38 -13.66 -13.49 14.68
CA ALA A 38 -14.51 -13.53 15.88
C ALA A 38 -14.24 -12.38 16.85
N SER A 39 -13.00 -11.89 16.88
CA SER A 39 -12.59 -10.75 17.72
C SER A 39 -12.87 -9.39 17.10
N GLY A 40 -13.32 -9.32 15.83
CA GLY A 40 -13.56 -8.07 15.11
C GLY A 40 -12.27 -7.29 14.75
N VAL A 41 -11.11 -7.95 14.72
CA VAL A 41 -9.83 -7.31 14.43
C VAL A 41 -9.61 -7.22 12.93
N SER A 42 -9.28 -6.03 12.41
CA SER A 42 -8.86 -5.87 11.02
C SER A 42 -7.49 -6.49 10.80
N PHE A 43 -7.33 -7.23 9.72
CA PHE A 43 -6.06 -7.89 9.39
C PHE A 43 -5.76 -7.83 7.90
N ILE A 44 -4.49 -8.03 7.56
CA ILE A 44 -4.01 -8.21 6.19
C ILE A 44 -3.29 -9.55 6.11
N THR A 45 -3.48 -10.28 5.02
CA THR A 45 -2.82 -11.57 4.81
C THR A 45 -2.34 -11.70 3.36
N THR A 46 -1.27 -12.46 3.16
CA THR A 46 -0.79 -12.82 1.82
C THR A 46 -1.23 -14.23 1.48
N ASP A 47 -1.77 -14.41 0.29
CA ASP A 47 -2.27 -15.70 -0.20
C ASP A 47 -1.63 -16.06 -1.53
N THR A 48 -0.55 -16.83 -1.48
CA THR A 48 0.22 -17.20 -2.68
C THR A 48 -0.51 -18.18 -3.60
N LYS A 49 -1.54 -18.88 -3.11
CA LYS A 49 -2.26 -19.93 -3.83
C LYS A 49 -3.73 -19.56 -4.11
N GLY A 50 -4.25 -18.53 -3.48
CA GLY A 50 -5.68 -18.19 -3.51
C GLY A 50 -6.55 -19.10 -2.62
N ASP A 51 -5.94 -19.96 -1.83
CA ASP A 51 -6.67 -20.93 -1.00
C ASP A 51 -7.33 -20.27 0.21
N LEU A 52 -6.68 -19.25 0.79
CA LEU A 52 -7.23 -18.55 1.96
C LEU A 52 -8.50 -17.79 1.58
N TYR A 53 -8.44 -17.01 0.51
CA TYR A 53 -9.61 -16.26 0.04
C TYR A 53 -10.74 -17.21 -0.37
N ARG A 54 -10.43 -18.27 -1.14
CA ARG A 54 -11.42 -19.23 -1.61
C ARG A 54 -12.12 -19.96 -0.47
N ASN A 55 -11.37 -20.36 0.56
CA ASN A 55 -11.91 -21.18 1.65
C ASN A 55 -12.48 -20.37 2.80
N TYR A 56 -12.00 -19.14 3.01
CA TYR A 56 -12.34 -18.36 4.20
C TYR A 56 -12.99 -17.00 3.89
N GLY A 57 -12.81 -16.47 2.69
CA GLY A 57 -13.38 -15.17 2.30
C GLY A 57 -14.88 -15.08 2.49
N GLY A 58 -15.63 -16.08 2.01
CA GLY A 58 -17.07 -16.13 2.21
C GLY A 58 -17.49 -16.19 3.69
N ILE A 59 -16.77 -16.94 4.52
CA ILE A 59 -17.02 -17.01 5.97
C ILE A 59 -16.79 -15.65 6.61
N ALA A 60 -15.67 -15.01 6.31
CA ALA A 60 -15.35 -13.70 6.85
C ALA A 60 -16.37 -12.63 6.43
N HIS A 61 -16.81 -12.65 5.18
CA HIS A 61 -17.81 -11.70 4.67
C HIS A 61 -19.22 -11.99 5.20
N ASP A 62 -19.73 -13.20 4.94
CA ASP A 62 -21.16 -13.51 5.11
C ASP A 62 -21.50 -13.77 6.58
N TYR A 63 -20.60 -14.37 7.35
CA TYR A 63 -20.85 -14.73 8.74
C TYR A 63 -20.35 -13.65 9.71
N TYR A 64 -19.15 -13.10 9.47
CA TYR A 64 -18.55 -12.11 10.36
C TYR A 64 -18.78 -10.66 9.91
N GLY A 65 -19.32 -10.42 8.70
CA GLY A 65 -19.61 -9.08 8.19
C GLY A 65 -18.39 -8.26 7.81
N TYR A 66 -17.25 -8.92 7.49
CA TYR A 66 -16.04 -8.21 7.08
C TYR A 66 -16.18 -7.63 5.67
N ASN A 67 -15.66 -6.43 5.51
CA ASN A 67 -15.41 -5.87 4.19
C ASN A 67 -14.06 -6.38 3.68
N ILE A 68 -14.09 -7.20 2.62
CA ILE A 68 -12.90 -7.86 2.09
C ILE A 68 -12.45 -7.14 0.82
N SER A 69 -11.16 -6.85 0.74
CA SER A 69 -10.52 -6.38 -0.49
C SER A 69 -9.40 -7.33 -0.90
N VAL A 70 -9.38 -7.69 -2.18
CA VAL A 70 -8.42 -8.64 -2.75
C VAL A 70 -7.60 -7.97 -3.82
N ILE A 71 -6.29 -7.87 -3.62
CA ILE A 71 -5.34 -7.40 -4.63
C ILE A 71 -4.72 -8.63 -5.30
N ASP A 72 -5.16 -8.94 -6.52
CA ASP A 72 -4.65 -10.06 -7.31
C ASP A 72 -3.68 -9.59 -8.39
N LEU A 73 -2.39 -9.77 -8.13
CA LEU A 73 -1.32 -9.39 -9.05
C LEU A 73 -1.17 -10.35 -10.24
N ARG A 74 -1.76 -11.56 -10.16
CA ARG A 74 -1.74 -12.54 -11.25
C ARG A 74 -2.86 -12.29 -12.25
N ASN A 75 -4.02 -11.87 -11.74
CA ASN A 75 -5.22 -11.59 -12.55
C ASN A 75 -5.73 -10.18 -12.26
N PRO A 76 -5.04 -9.13 -12.72
CA PRO A 76 -5.38 -7.75 -12.39
C PRO A 76 -6.81 -7.34 -12.78
N LEU A 77 -7.42 -8.03 -13.76
CA LEU A 77 -8.80 -7.78 -14.18
C LEU A 77 -9.84 -8.22 -13.14
N PHE A 78 -9.48 -9.11 -12.23
CA PHE A 78 -10.32 -9.59 -11.12
C PHE A 78 -9.89 -9.06 -9.77
N SER A 79 -8.89 -8.17 -9.77
CA SER A 79 -8.39 -7.51 -8.56
C SER A 79 -9.25 -6.32 -8.19
N ASP A 80 -9.42 -6.09 -6.91
CA ASP A 80 -9.93 -4.81 -6.44
C ASP A 80 -8.97 -3.67 -6.79
N GLY A 81 -9.53 -2.52 -7.13
CA GLY A 81 -8.76 -1.33 -7.44
C GLY A 81 -8.12 -0.74 -6.18
N ASN A 82 -6.85 -0.43 -6.27
CA ASN A 82 -6.14 0.29 -5.21
C ASN A 82 -5.45 1.53 -5.78
N ASN A 83 -5.91 2.71 -5.36
CA ASN A 83 -5.21 3.95 -5.71
C ASN A 83 -4.13 4.25 -4.68
N MET A 84 -2.87 4.07 -5.07
CA MET A 84 -1.71 4.35 -4.21
C MET A 84 -1.68 5.80 -3.71
N LEU A 85 -2.28 6.74 -4.44
CA LEU A 85 -2.35 8.14 -4.05
C LEU A 85 -3.54 8.45 -3.13
N HIS A 86 -4.34 7.45 -2.71
CA HIS A 86 -5.55 7.67 -1.92
C HIS A 86 -5.32 8.57 -0.69
N MET A 87 -4.30 8.30 0.10
CA MET A 87 -4.01 9.09 1.30
C MET A 87 -3.53 10.51 0.98
N VAL A 88 -2.75 10.67 -0.10
CA VAL A 88 -2.32 11.99 -0.58
C VAL A 88 -3.54 12.81 -1.00
N ASN A 89 -4.40 12.22 -1.84
CA ASN A 89 -5.62 12.87 -2.34
C ASN A 89 -6.56 13.24 -1.20
N LYS A 90 -6.80 12.32 -0.25
CA LYS A 90 -7.66 12.55 0.92
C LYS A 90 -7.21 13.78 1.72
N TYR A 91 -5.93 13.86 2.07
CA TYR A 91 -5.43 15.00 2.85
C TYR A 91 -5.32 16.28 2.03
N MET A 92 -5.04 16.17 0.72
CA MET A 92 -5.07 17.31 -0.20
C MET A 92 -6.48 17.91 -0.29
N ASP A 93 -7.52 17.08 -0.41
CA ASP A 93 -8.91 17.55 -0.47
C ASP A 93 -9.33 18.24 0.82
N GLN A 94 -8.96 17.68 1.96
CA GLN A 94 -9.19 18.34 3.25
C GLN A 94 -8.43 19.67 3.37
N TYR A 95 -7.19 19.73 2.89
CA TYR A 95 -6.41 20.95 2.85
C TYR A 95 -7.02 22.01 1.90
N LYS A 96 -7.52 21.60 0.75
CA LYS A 96 -8.24 22.51 -0.16
C LYS A 96 -9.47 23.15 0.49
N GLN A 97 -10.17 22.41 1.34
CA GLN A 97 -11.32 22.91 2.11
C GLN A 97 -10.91 23.84 3.25
N ASN A 98 -9.76 23.62 3.86
CA ASN A 98 -9.22 24.44 4.96
C ASN A 98 -7.74 24.75 4.75
N ARG A 99 -7.46 25.74 3.92
CA ARG A 99 -6.09 26.18 3.56
C ARG A 99 -5.26 26.72 4.73
N ASN A 100 -5.90 27.04 5.84
CA ASN A 100 -5.21 27.52 7.06
C ASN A 100 -4.65 26.36 7.90
N ASP A 101 -5.09 25.14 7.68
CA ASP A 101 -4.60 23.97 8.42
C ASP A 101 -3.33 23.39 7.77
N LEU A 102 -2.19 23.92 8.20
CA LEU A 102 -0.88 23.46 7.74
C LEU A 102 -0.58 22.01 8.13
N SER A 103 -1.28 21.44 9.12
CA SER A 103 -1.12 20.03 9.50
C SER A 103 -1.61 19.09 8.39
N LEU A 104 -2.68 19.45 7.69
CA LEU A 104 -3.19 18.71 6.55
C LEU A 104 -2.22 18.76 5.36
N LYS A 105 -1.63 19.93 5.10
CA LYS A 105 -0.57 20.09 4.09
C LYS A 105 0.62 19.19 4.42
N ALA A 106 1.12 19.23 5.65
CA ALA A 106 2.25 18.41 6.09
C ALA A 106 1.95 16.90 5.96
N LYS A 107 0.72 16.47 6.25
CA LYS A 107 0.29 15.07 6.05
C LYS A 107 0.29 14.69 4.56
N THR A 108 -0.20 15.56 3.68
CA THR A 108 -0.18 15.35 2.24
C THR A 108 1.25 15.15 1.72
N GLU A 109 2.16 16.06 2.09
CA GLU A 109 3.58 15.99 1.73
C GLU A 109 4.24 14.72 2.29
N LYS A 110 3.94 14.34 3.54
CA LYS A 110 4.45 13.11 4.16
C LYS A 110 4.06 11.87 3.36
N TYR A 111 2.78 11.73 2.99
CA TYR A 111 2.34 10.53 2.23
C TYR A 111 2.88 10.54 0.80
N ALA A 112 2.97 11.68 0.14
CA ALA A 112 3.61 11.80 -1.17
C ALA A 112 5.08 11.36 -1.11
N LYS A 113 5.81 11.81 -0.10
CA LYS A 113 7.21 11.44 0.12
C LYS A 113 7.39 9.95 0.43
N ILE A 114 6.50 9.34 1.22
CA ILE A 114 6.53 7.89 1.49
C ILE A 114 6.40 7.11 0.18
N ILE A 115 5.43 7.48 -0.68
CA ILE A 115 5.22 6.81 -1.97
C ILE A 115 6.44 6.97 -2.87
N ALA A 116 6.94 8.20 -3.03
CA ALA A 116 8.13 8.49 -3.84
C ALA A 116 9.34 7.68 -3.36
N LYS A 117 9.58 7.70 -2.05
CA LYS A 117 10.66 6.94 -1.43
C LYS A 117 10.55 5.44 -1.67
N THR A 118 9.35 4.88 -1.51
CA THR A 118 9.11 3.44 -1.74
C THR A 118 9.37 3.04 -3.20
N ILE A 119 9.05 3.92 -4.15
CA ILE A 119 9.29 3.66 -5.58
C ILE A 119 10.78 3.76 -5.92
N ILE A 120 11.48 4.78 -5.40
CA ILE A 120 12.89 5.02 -5.71
C ILE A 120 13.81 4.04 -4.97
N PHE A 121 13.48 3.68 -3.73
CA PHE A 121 14.26 2.81 -2.86
C PHE A 121 13.50 1.50 -2.59
N SER A 122 13.22 0.74 -3.64
CA SER A 122 12.39 -0.48 -3.58
C SER A 122 12.90 -1.54 -2.59
N ASP A 123 14.20 -1.55 -2.30
CA ASP A 123 14.84 -2.53 -1.41
C ASP A 123 14.90 -2.07 0.06
N GLY A 124 14.22 -0.98 0.41
CA GLY A 124 14.23 -0.43 1.78
C GLY A 124 15.54 0.28 2.15
N GLU A 125 16.45 0.45 1.19
CA GLU A 125 17.68 1.19 1.36
C GLU A 125 17.44 2.70 1.49
N SER A 126 18.43 3.44 1.95
CA SER A 126 18.42 4.90 1.97
C SER A 126 19.38 5.46 0.93
N ALA A 127 19.21 6.72 0.55
CA ALA A 127 20.13 7.40 -0.39
C ALA A 127 21.60 7.26 0.03
N SER A 128 21.89 7.23 1.32
CA SER A 128 23.25 7.07 1.86
C SER A 128 23.90 5.73 1.47
N SER A 129 23.13 4.69 1.19
CA SER A 129 23.64 3.37 0.74
C SER A 129 24.24 3.45 -0.66
N TYR A 130 23.89 4.45 -1.47
CA TYR A 130 24.32 4.59 -2.86
C TYR A 130 25.59 5.46 -3.03
N GLY A 131 26.28 5.83 -1.93
CA GLY A 131 27.56 6.50 -1.94
C GLY A 131 27.53 7.80 -2.76
N GLN A 132 28.42 7.90 -3.77
CA GLN A 132 28.51 9.09 -4.64
C GLN A 132 27.26 9.37 -5.47
N ASN A 133 26.37 8.40 -5.64
CA ASN A 133 25.13 8.54 -6.39
C ASN A 133 23.95 9.01 -5.52
N SER A 134 24.13 9.19 -4.22
CA SER A 134 23.06 9.60 -3.29
C SER A 134 22.31 10.85 -3.75
N PHE A 135 23.01 11.83 -4.28
CA PHE A 135 22.43 13.06 -4.81
C PHE A 135 21.39 12.81 -5.91
N PHE A 136 21.63 11.86 -6.80
CA PHE A 136 20.69 11.56 -7.90
C PHE A 136 19.43 10.90 -7.36
N TYR A 137 19.56 10.01 -6.39
CA TYR A 137 18.41 9.34 -5.76
C TYR A 137 17.56 10.32 -4.94
N ASP A 138 18.19 11.22 -4.16
CA ASP A 138 17.48 12.26 -3.42
C ASP A 138 16.76 13.24 -4.36
N SER A 139 17.42 13.60 -5.47
CA SER A 139 16.82 14.47 -6.50
C SER A 139 15.61 13.79 -7.17
N ALA A 140 15.70 12.50 -7.47
CA ALA A 140 14.62 11.73 -8.05
C ALA A 140 13.43 11.60 -7.08
N GLU A 141 13.69 11.36 -5.77
CA GLU A 141 12.67 11.34 -4.73
C GLU A 141 11.96 12.69 -4.63
N GLY A 142 12.73 13.79 -4.62
CA GLY A 142 12.18 15.15 -4.59
C GLY A 142 11.32 15.48 -5.80
N LEU A 143 11.78 15.13 -7.01
CA LEU A 143 11.03 15.32 -8.25
C LEU A 143 9.72 14.51 -8.24
N LEU A 144 9.80 13.22 -7.92
CA LEU A 144 8.62 12.35 -7.89
C LEU A 144 7.60 12.82 -6.84
N THR A 145 8.06 13.22 -5.65
CA THR A 145 7.21 13.81 -4.61
C THR A 145 6.48 15.05 -5.12
N SER A 146 7.20 15.95 -5.80
CA SER A 146 6.63 17.19 -6.35
C SER A 146 5.56 16.88 -7.41
N ILE A 147 5.81 15.93 -8.29
CA ILE A 147 4.85 15.51 -9.33
C ILE A 147 3.60 14.89 -8.71
N ILE A 148 3.75 14.04 -7.68
CA ILE A 148 2.62 13.46 -6.95
C ILE A 148 1.75 14.58 -6.34
N LEU A 149 2.36 15.59 -5.74
CA LEU A 149 1.63 16.73 -5.15
C LEU A 149 0.92 17.55 -6.22
N ILE A 150 1.55 17.83 -7.37
CA ILE A 150 0.93 18.56 -8.49
C ILE A 150 -0.30 17.79 -9.00
N ILE A 151 -0.18 16.49 -9.26
CA ILE A 151 -1.30 15.67 -9.71
C ILE A 151 -2.44 15.68 -8.69
N SER A 152 -2.12 15.52 -7.40
CA SER A 152 -3.11 15.50 -6.33
C SER A 152 -3.81 16.86 -6.14
N GLU A 153 -3.11 17.98 -6.40
CA GLU A 153 -3.65 19.32 -6.21
C GLU A 153 -4.45 19.81 -7.40
N PHE A 154 -4.00 19.56 -8.65
CA PHE A 154 -4.49 20.23 -9.84
C PHE A 154 -5.27 19.35 -10.81
N CYS A 155 -5.15 18.02 -10.73
CA CYS A 155 -5.90 17.13 -11.61
C CYS A 155 -7.30 16.80 -11.05
N ASP A 156 -8.17 16.36 -11.94
CA ASP A 156 -9.51 15.88 -11.59
C ASP A 156 -9.45 14.51 -10.90
N ASP A 157 -10.51 14.14 -10.17
CA ASP A 157 -10.55 12.93 -9.35
C ASP A 157 -10.19 11.65 -10.12
N GLY A 158 -10.65 11.53 -11.36
CA GLY A 158 -10.38 10.39 -12.24
C GLY A 158 -8.94 10.31 -12.74
N GLU A 159 -8.15 11.38 -12.59
CA GLU A 159 -6.77 11.47 -13.05
C GLU A 159 -5.75 11.42 -11.90
N ARG A 160 -6.19 11.52 -10.66
CA ARG A 160 -5.32 11.55 -9.46
C ARG A 160 -4.86 10.15 -9.07
N HIS A 161 -4.06 9.51 -9.91
CA HIS A 161 -3.52 8.17 -9.71
C HIS A 161 -2.08 8.03 -10.22
N ILE A 162 -1.43 6.95 -9.87
CA ILE A 162 0.00 6.73 -10.15
C ILE A 162 0.34 6.72 -11.66
N VAL A 163 -0.57 6.29 -12.51
CA VAL A 163 -0.35 6.29 -13.97
C VAL A 163 -0.20 7.72 -14.51
N SER A 164 -0.98 8.69 -14.00
CA SER A 164 -0.86 10.10 -14.38
C SER A 164 0.48 10.69 -13.93
N VAL A 165 0.98 10.27 -12.77
CA VAL A 165 2.32 10.66 -12.28
C VAL A 165 3.39 10.22 -13.28
N PHE A 166 3.39 8.96 -13.71
CA PHE A 166 4.37 8.47 -14.67
C PHE A 166 4.20 9.06 -16.07
N LYS A 167 2.97 9.34 -16.51
CA LYS A 167 2.73 10.07 -17.76
C LYS A 167 3.36 11.46 -17.73
N LEU A 168 3.16 12.20 -16.64
CA LEU A 168 3.74 13.53 -16.51
C LEU A 168 5.28 13.47 -16.48
N VAL A 169 5.89 12.48 -15.78
CA VAL A 169 7.33 12.25 -15.83
C VAL A 169 7.80 12.03 -17.27
N GLN A 170 7.12 11.16 -18.02
CA GLN A 170 7.47 10.88 -19.41
C GLN A 170 7.34 12.13 -20.31
N ASP A 171 6.33 12.95 -20.09
CA ASP A 171 6.12 14.18 -20.86
C ASP A 171 7.20 15.23 -20.56
N LEU A 172 7.65 15.33 -19.31
CA LEU A 172 8.74 16.21 -18.91
C LEU A 172 10.10 15.79 -19.52
N LEU A 173 10.28 14.50 -19.81
CA LEU A 173 11.50 13.97 -20.40
C LEU A 173 11.52 14.05 -21.94
N LYS A 174 10.41 14.40 -22.58
CA LYS A 174 10.37 14.57 -24.03
C LYS A 174 11.21 15.77 -24.45
N PRO A 175 12.09 15.62 -25.49
CA PRO A 175 12.82 16.76 -26.01
C PRO A 175 11.85 17.86 -26.47
N SER A 176 12.10 19.10 -26.06
CA SER A 176 11.37 20.22 -26.65
C SER A 176 11.64 20.22 -28.14
N GLY A 177 10.62 20.13 -29.00
CA GLY A 177 10.80 20.19 -30.47
C GLY A 177 11.32 21.53 -30.99
N ILE A 178 11.74 22.43 -30.10
CA ILE A 178 12.27 23.76 -30.40
C ILE A 178 13.80 23.63 -30.45
N LYS A 179 14.38 23.71 -31.66
CA LYS A 179 15.83 23.76 -31.85
C LYS A 179 16.41 24.92 -31.05
N GLY A 180 17.29 24.60 -30.08
CA GLY A 180 18.05 25.59 -29.31
C GLY A 180 17.49 25.98 -27.94
N LYS A 181 16.58 25.19 -27.39
CA LYS A 181 16.21 25.29 -25.98
C LYS A 181 16.31 23.97 -25.27
#